data_cd0cc60141fa2c57b9433efccb4d1e8a
#
_entry.id   cd0cc60141fa2c57b9433efccb4d1e8a
#
_cell.length_a   1.000
_cell.length_b   1.000
_cell.length_c   1.000
_cell.angle_alpha   90.00
_cell.angle_beta   90.00
_cell.angle_gamma   90.00
#
_symmetry.space_group_name_H-M   'P 1'
#
loop_
_entity.id
_entity.type
_entity.pdbx_description
1 polymer ?
#
loop_
_entity_poly.entity_id
_entity_poly.type
_entity_poly.pdbx_seq_one_letter_code
_entity_poly.pdbx_strand_id
1 'polypeptide(L)'
;MLFVGIVAKKGFKKPFIWALSVVIAAILGYIAVAFIHVPNLTVVMIVIVVVFGLGTGGVYYIPWTSYTFMADVDEVVTNRRREGIYAGAMTMAGKLLRASIVSILGFTLAAFGFKEGVSVQPQSAQNAIIGVMLIGCCGLALLGIVFSFKMKLTQDTHKIVIAELERVHGGGKMEDVDPEVKKVLEQLTGVPYEHCFGNNNIGYKPKKMKLDNSVSVG
;
A
#
# COMPACT_ATOMS: atom_id res chain seq x y z
N MET A 1 -13.58 7.53 8.81
CA MET A 1 -14.27 8.52 7.97
C MET A 1 -13.39 9.70 7.56
N LEU A 2 -12.48 10.20 8.41
CA LEU A 2 -11.62 11.36 8.10
C LEU A 2 -10.80 11.19 6.80
N PHE A 3 -10.09 10.06 6.65
CA PHE A 3 -9.23 9.82 5.48
C PHE A 3 -10.00 9.57 4.19
N VAL A 4 -11.24 9.08 4.24
CA VAL A 4 -12.08 8.88 3.05
C VAL A 4 -12.30 10.21 2.32
N GLY A 5 -12.72 11.25 3.05
CA GLY A 5 -12.96 12.57 2.47
C GLY A 5 -11.68 13.27 1.99
N ILE A 6 -10.56 13.06 2.69
CA ILE A 6 -9.27 13.65 2.31
C ILE A 6 -8.71 12.97 1.05
N VAL A 7 -8.77 11.65 0.99
CA VAL A 7 -8.33 10.87 -0.17
C VAL A 7 -9.17 11.18 -1.39
N ALA A 8 -10.50 11.30 -1.24
CA ALA A 8 -11.40 11.68 -2.32
C ALA A 8 -11.07 13.05 -2.94
N LYS A 9 -10.54 14.00 -2.14
CA LYS A 9 -10.21 15.35 -2.63
C LYS A 9 -8.76 15.51 -3.09
N LYS A 10 -7.80 14.81 -2.47
CA LYS A 10 -6.36 15.05 -2.66
C LYS A 10 -5.60 13.84 -3.25
N GLY A 11 -6.32 12.76 -3.61
CA GLY A 11 -5.71 11.49 -4.05
C GLY A 11 -5.01 10.75 -2.91
N PHE A 12 -4.30 9.67 -3.21
CA PHE A 12 -3.65 8.81 -2.22
C PHE A 12 -2.31 9.35 -1.71
N LYS A 13 -1.50 9.94 -2.58
CA LYS A 13 -0.11 10.30 -2.31
C LYS A 13 0.04 11.27 -1.14
N LYS A 14 -0.63 12.43 -1.22
CA LYS A 14 -0.50 13.48 -0.20
C LYS A 14 -1.01 13.05 1.17
N PRO A 15 -2.21 12.45 1.30
CA PRO A 15 -2.71 11.95 2.58
C PRO A 15 -1.85 10.84 3.19
N PHE A 16 -1.22 9.98 2.37
CA PHE A 16 -0.35 8.92 2.85
C PHE A 16 0.95 9.48 3.43
N ILE A 17 1.61 10.42 2.74
CA ILE A 17 2.78 11.12 3.26
C ILE A 17 2.43 11.83 4.57
N TRP A 18 1.27 12.47 4.63
CA TRP A 18 0.81 13.16 5.84
C TRP A 18 0.59 12.19 7.00
N ALA A 19 -0.07 11.06 6.76
CA ALA A 19 -0.29 10.02 7.75
C ALA A 19 1.03 9.47 8.32
N LEU A 20 2.01 9.16 7.45
CA LEU A 20 3.34 8.70 7.86
C LEU A 20 4.10 9.77 8.66
N SER A 21 4.01 11.05 8.26
CA SER A 21 4.64 12.16 8.99
C SER A 21 4.05 12.33 10.38
N VAL A 22 2.73 12.17 10.53
CA VAL A 22 2.05 12.21 11.84
C VAL A 22 2.50 11.04 12.72
N VAL A 23 2.66 9.83 12.15
CA VAL A 23 3.20 8.67 12.89
C VAL A 23 4.62 8.94 13.37
N ILE A 24 5.50 9.47 12.51
CA ILE A 24 6.87 9.82 12.90
C ILE A 24 6.86 10.86 14.02
N ALA A 25 6.07 11.92 13.89
CA ALA A 25 5.98 12.96 14.90
C ALA A 25 5.50 12.40 16.26
N ALA A 26 4.51 11.51 16.27
CA ALA A 26 4.02 10.87 17.48
C ALA A 26 5.08 9.97 18.15
N ILE A 27 5.84 9.20 17.34
CA ILE A 27 6.93 8.35 17.85
C ILE A 27 8.05 9.21 18.45
N LEU A 28 8.46 10.27 17.77
CA LEU A 28 9.46 11.20 18.29
C LEU A 28 8.98 11.89 19.57
N GLY A 29 7.71 12.27 19.63
CA GLY A 29 7.08 12.80 20.85
C GLY A 29 7.11 11.78 21.99
N TYR A 30 6.79 10.52 21.71
CA TYR A 30 6.87 9.44 22.71
C TYR A 30 8.30 9.26 23.26
N ILE A 31 9.29 9.25 22.36
CA ILE A 31 10.70 9.15 22.77
C ILE A 31 11.15 10.39 23.57
N ALA A 32 10.73 11.58 23.16
CA ALA A 32 11.08 12.82 23.85
C ALA A 32 10.59 12.83 25.33
N VAL A 33 9.40 12.28 25.58
CA VAL A 33 8.85 12.15 26.93
C VAL A 33 9.74 11.28 27.85
N ALA A 34 10.50 10.33 27.30
CA ALA A 34 11.44 9.52 28.07
C ALA A 34 12.65 10.33 28.60
N PHE A 35 12.96 11.47 27.99
CA PHE A 35 14.12 12.31 28.34
C PHE A 35 13.74 13.61 29.00
N ILE A 36 12.47 14.04 28.91
CA ILE A 36 12.01 15.33 29.43
C ILE A 36 11.05 15.09 30.58
N HIS A 37 11.28 15.79 31.71
CA HIS A 37 10.34 15.75 32.81
C HIS A 37 9.08 16.56 32.47
N VAL A 38 7.96 15.84 32.25
CA VAL A 38 6.72 16.43 31.76
C VAL A 38 5.70 16.46 32.91
N PRO A 39 5.18 17.63 33.29
CA PRO A 39 4.05 17.70 34.24
C PRO A 39 2.82 17.04 33.56
N ASN A 40 2.06 16.27 34.34
CA ASN A 40 0.88 15.55 33.87
C ASN A 40 1.17 14.52 32.72
N LEU A 41 2.17 13.69 32.97
CA LEU A 41 2.61 12.63 32.03
C LEU A 41 1.44 11.87 31.37
N THR A 42 0.42 11.52 32.15
CA THR A 42 -0.77 10.78 31.66
C THR A 42 -1.49 11.52 30.53
N VAL A 43 -1.71 12.82 30.69
CA VAL A 43 -2.40 13.63 29.67
C VAL A 43 -1.58 13.71 28.40
N VAL A 44 -0.26 13.94 28.51
CA VAL A 44 0.64 14.01 27.36
C VAL A 44 0.68 12.68 26.62
N MET A 45 0.74 11.56 27.33
CA MET A 45 0.70 10.23 26.74
C MET A 45 -0.62 9.95 26.00
N ILE A 46 -1.77 10.36 26.57
CA ILE A 46 -3.06 10.23 25.89
C ILE A 46 -3.06 11.01 24.58
N VAL A 47 -2.57 12.24 24.58
CA VAL A 47 -2.48 13.06 23.36
C VAL A 47 -1.60 12.39 22.30
N ILE A 48 -0.41 11.91 22.69
CA ILE A 48 0.50 11.22 21.76
C ILE A 48 -0.17 9.97 21.16
N VAL A 49 -0.85 9.15 21.98
CA VAL A 49 -1.55 7.94 21.52
C VAL A 49 -2.69 8.29 20.56
N VAL A 50 -3.46 9.35 20.82
CA VAL A 50 -4.51 9.80 19.90
C VAL A 50 -3.92 10.26 18.58
N VAL A 51 -2.85 11.05 18.59
CA VAL A 51 -2.15 11.51 17.38
C VAL A 51 -1.58 10.33 16.61
N PHE A 52 -0.95 9.37 17.29
CA PHE A 52 -0.45 8.13 16.69
C PHE A 52 -1.58 7.31 16.05
N GLY A 53 -2.72 7.17 16.75
CA GLY A 53 -3.91 6.48 16.25
C GLY A 53 -4.48 7.12 14.97
N LEU A 54 -4.52 8.45 14.91
CA LEU A 54 -4.92 9.18 13.71
C LEU A 54 -3.98 8.90 12.53
N GLY A 55 -2.66 8.96 12.75
CA GLY A 55 -1.67 8.66 11.72
C GLY A 55 -1.77 7.21 11.23
N THR A 56 -1.79 6.24 12.14
CA THR A 56 -1.88 4.80 11.80
C THR A 56 -3.17 4.47 11.07
N GLY A 57 -4.29 5.12 11.38
CA GLY A 57 -5.53 4.97 10.63
C GLY A 57 -5.36 5.27 9.14
N GLY A 58 -4.62 6.31 8.78
CA GLY A 58 -4.27 6.63 7.40
C GLY A 58 -3.32 5.62 6.77
N VAL A 59 -2.31 5.20 7.53
CA VAL A 59 -1.31 4.21 7.08
C VAL A 59 -1.96 2.86 6.75
N TYR A 60 -3.00 2.45 7.45
CA TYR A 60 -3.74 1.23 7.14
C TYR A 60 -4.75 1.43 6.01
N TYR A 61 -5.53 2.50 6.06
CA TYR A 61 -6.63 2.74 5.12
C TYR A 61 -6.14 2.94 3.67
N ILE A 62 -5.09 3.75 3.48
CA ILE A 62 -4.69 4.18 2.14
C ILE A 62 -4.12 3.04 1.29
N PRO A 63 -3.18 2.21 1.76
CA PRO A 63 -2.72 1.06 0.99
C PRO A 63 -3.82 0.05 0.71
N TRP A 64 -4.71 -0.18 1.70
CA TRP A 64 -5.83 -1.10 1.54
C TRP A 64 -6.82 -0.63 0.47
N THR A 65 -7.05 0.66 0.33
CA THR A 65 -7.90 1.20 -0.73
C THR A 65 -7.18 1.22 -2.08
N SER A 66 -5.86 1.46 -2.10
CA SER A 66 -5.11 1.56 -3.36
C SER A 66 -4.89 0.22 -4.06
N TYR A 67 -4.95 -0.94 -3.35
CA TYR A 67 -4.77 -2.24 -4.01
C TYR A 67 -5.90 -2.56 -4.98
N THR A 68 -7.13 -2.08 -4.74
CA THR A 68 -8.25 -2.28 -5.65
C THR A 68 -7.97 -1.64 -7.02
N PHE A 69 -7.32 -0.49 -7.02
CA PHE A 69 -6.90 0.20 -8.26
C PHE A 69 -5.80 -0.57 -9.00
N MET A 70 -4.95 -1.31 -8.29
CA MET A 70 -3.94 -2.17 -8.92
C MET A 70 -4.58 -3.32 -9.71
N ALA A 71 -5.72 -3.84 -9.24
CA ALA A 71 -6.45 -4.90 -9.94
C ALA A 71 -6.99 -4.41 -11.30
N ASP A 72 -7.45 -3.15 -11.37
CA ASP A 72 -7.92 -2.56 -12.61
C ASP A 72 -6.76 -2.31 -13.61
N VAL A 73 -5.59 -1.87 -13.11
CA VAL A 73 -4.37 -1.75 -13.96
C VAL A 73 -3.91 -3.11 -14.48
N ASP A 74 -4.00 -4.16 -13.65
CA ASP A 74 -3.71 -5.53 -14.07
C ASP A 74 -4.71 -6.05 -15.11
N GLU A 75 -5.97 -5.66 -15.00
CA GLU A 75 -7.00 -5.98 -15.98
C GLU A 75 -6.68 -5.40 -17.36
N VAL A 76 -6.16 -4.17 -17.43
CA VAL A 76 -5.65 -3.60 -18.68
C VAL A 76 -4.59 -4.48 -19.32
N VAL A 77 -3.66 -5.04 -18.54
CA VAL A 77 -2.58 -5.88 -19.07
C VAL A 77 -3.09 -7.27 -19.48
N THR A 78 -3.89 -7.89 -18.62
CA THR A 78 -4.23 -9.31 -18.72
C THR A 78 -5.60 -9.60 -19.32
N ASN A 79 -6.43 -8.58 -19.47
CA ASN A 79 -7.85 -8.69 -19.84
C ASN A 79 -8.61 -9.64 -18.89
N ARG A 80 -8.25 -9.62 -17.59
CA ARG A 80 -8.83 -10.49 -16.57
C ARG A 80 -8.96 -9.78 -15.25
N ARG A 81 -10.11 -9.87 -14.63
CA ARG A 81 -10.38 -9.34 -13.31
C ARG A 81 -9.86 -10.29 -12.23
N ARG A 82 -8.73 -9.93 -11.60
CA ARG A 82 -8.02 -10.79 -10.64
C ARG A 82 -7.92 -10.17 -9.25
N GLU A 83 -8.92 -9.46 -8.79
CA GLU A 83 -8.96 -8.78 -7.49
C GLU A 83 -8.59 -9.70 -6.31
N GLY A 84 -9.07 -10.95 -6.33
CA GLY A 84 -8.80 -11.92 -5.28
C GLY A 84 -7.32 -12.26 -5.13
N ILE A 85 -6.55 -12.24 -6.21
CA ILE A 85 -5.10 -12.51 -6.17
C ILE A 85 -4.38 -11.38 -5.43
N TYR A 86 -4.75 -10.12 -5.72
CA TYR A 86 -4.16 -8.96 -5.05
C TYR A 86 -4.52 -8.91 -3.57
N ALA A 87 -5.79 -9.15 -3.22
CA ALA A 87 -6.25 -9.21 -1.83
C ALA A 87 -5.55 -10.34 -1.06
N GLY A 88 -5.42 -11.52 -1.66
CA GLY A 88 -4.72 -12.67 -1.09
C GLY A 88 -3.24 -12.39 -0.89
N ALA A 89 -2.56 -11.85 -1.90
CA ALA A 89 -1.14 -11.52 -1.84
C ALA A 89 -0.85 -10.46 -0.76
N MET A 90 -1.63 -9.38 -0.69
CA MET A 90 -1.49 -8.36 0.36
C MET A 90 -1.71 -8.94 1.76
N THR A 91 -2.75 -9.77 1.93
CA THR A 91 -3.05 -10.40 3.22
C THR A 91 -1.92 -11.34 3.65
N MET A 92 -1.43 -12.18 2.74
CA MET A 92 -0.33 -13.10 2.99
C MET A 92 0.96 -12.35 3.33
N ALA A 93 1.36 -11.39 2.50
CA ALA A 93 2.54 -10.57 2.74
C ALA A 93 2.46 -9.83 4.08
N GLY A 94 1.30 -9.23 4.40
CA GLY A 94 1.07 -8.56 5.67
C GLY A 94 1.20 -9.47 6.88
N LYS A 95 0.70 -10.72 6.81
CA LYS A 95 0.84 -11.70 7.89
C LYS A 95 2.29 -12.17 8.07
N LEU A 96 2.99 -12.47 6.97
CA LEU A 96 4.39 -12.89 6.98
C LEU A 96 5.29 -11.78 7.55
N LEU A 97 5.13 -10.54 7.07
CA LEU A 97 5.89 -9.40 7.56
C LEU A 97 5.64 -9.15 9.05
N ARG A 98 4.37 -9.23 9.51
CA ARG A 98 4.05 -9.07 10.93
C ARG A 98 4.72 -10.13 11.79
N ALA A 99 4.66 -11.40 11.39
CA ALA A 99 5.33 -12.48 12.12
C ALA A 99 6.84 -12.28 12.18
N SER A 100 7.47 -11.90 11.06
CA SER A 100 8.90 -11.61 10.99
C SER A 100 9.30 -10.42 11.89
N ILE A 101 8.54 -9.33 11.87
CA ILE A 101 8.80 -8.15 12.70
C ILE A 101 8.70 -8.49 14.19
N VAL A 102 7.67 -9.25 14.61
CA VAL A 102 7.52 -9.68 16.01
C VAL A 102 8.70 -10.56 16.44
N SER A 103 9.15 -11.49 15.59
CA SER A 103 10.30 -12.32 15.87
C SER A 103 11.60 -11.52 16.00
N ILE A 104 11.87 -10.62 15.05
CA ILE A 104 13.03 -9.73 15.07
C ILE A 104 13.03 -8.87 16.34
N LEU A 105 11.88 -8.32 16.70
CA LEU A 105 11.72 -7.51 17.92
C LEU A 105 12.04 -8.33 19.16
N GLY A 106 11.48 -9.55 19.27
CA GLY A 106 11.73 -10.45 20.40
C GLY A 106 13.21 -10.81 20.54
N PHE A 107 13.87 -11.21 19.45
CA PHE A 107 15.30 -11.51 19.44
C PHE A 107 16.16 -10.29 19.78
N THR A 108 15.81 -9.12 19.25
CA THR A 108 16.52 -7.87 19.56
C THR A 108 16.43 -7.55 21.05
N LEU A 109 15.23 -7.55 21.62
CA LEU A 109 15.04 -7.23 23.04
C LEU A 109 15.75 -8.25 23.94
N ALA A 110 15.68 -9.55 23.63
CA ALA A 110 16.39 -10.59 24.37
C ALA A 110 17.91 -10.39 24.33
N ALA A 111 18.49 -10.09 23.16
CA ALA A 111 19.91 -9.85 22.98
C ALA A 111 20.42 -8.64 23.80
N PHE A 112 19.57 -7.63 24.01
CA PHE A 112 19.90 -6.46 24.81
C PHE A 112 19.51 -6.58 26.29
N GLY A 113 19.15 -7.79 26.73
CA GLY A 113 18.94 -8.11 28.14
C GLY A 113 17.59 -7.67 28.69
N PHE A 114 16.55 -7.59 27.85
CA PHE A 114 15.19 -7.38 28.32
C PHE A 114 14.77 -8.51 29.26
N LYS A 115 14.20 -8.16 30.41
CA LYS A 115 13.74 -9.12 31.42
C LYS A 115 12.23 -8.98 31.61
N GLU A 116 11.53 -10.09 31.45
CA GLU A 116 10.09 -10.13 31.70
C GLU A 116 9.77 -10.01 33.20
N GLY A 117 8.71 -9.29 33.53
CA GLY A 117 8.21 -9.20 34.91
C GLY A 117 8.97 -8.23 35.85
N VAL A 118 9.99 -7.52 35.38
CA VAL A 118 10.69 -6.51 36.19
C VAL A 118 10.12 -5.11 35.96
N SER A 119 10.01 -4.33 37.03
CA SER A 119 9.47 -2.97 36.97
C SER A 119 10.44 -1.96 36.31
N VAL A 120 11.73 -2.20 36.35
CA VAL A 120 12.77 -1.36 35.76
C VAL A 120 13.66 -2.21 34.85
N GLN A 121 13.69 -1.87 33.60
CA GLN A 121 14.52 -2.56 32.61
C GLN A 121 15.97 -2.08 32.64
N PRO A 122 16.96 -2.95 32.32
CA PRO A 122 18.34 -2.55 32.10
C PRO A 122 18.44 -1.42 31.05
N GLN A 123 19.41 -0.54 31.22
CA GLN A 123 19.62 0.59 30.28
C GLN A 123 19.84 0.12 28.83
N SER A 124 20.50 -1.02 28.64
CA SER A 124 20.68 -1.65 27.32
C SER A 124 19.35 -1.99 26.65
N ALA A 125 18.40 -2.55 27.41
CA ALA A 125 17.08 -2.89 26.89
C ALA A 125 16.25 -1.63 26.58
N GLN A 126 16.33 -0.60 27.43
CA GLN A 126 15.69 0.68 27.16
C GLN A 126 16.23 1.33 25.87
N ASN A 127 17.54 1.35 25.69
CA ASN A 127 18.18 1.86 24.48
C ASN A 127 17.80 1.04 23.23
N ALA A 128 17.65 -0.27 23.37
CA ALA A 128 17.19 -1.13 22.28
C ALA A 128 15.75 -0.80 21.87
N ILE A 129 14.85 -0.56 22.83
CA ILE A 129 13.46 -0.16 22.54
C ILE A 129 13.46 1.17 21.76
N ILE A 130 14.20 2.17 22.21
CA ILE A 130 14.32 3.45 21.51
C ILE A 130 14.91 3.26 20.11
N GLY A 131 15.96 2.43 19.99
CA GLY A 131 16.58 2.11 18.69
C GLY A 131 15.61 1.46 17.71
N VAL A 132 14.81 0.51 18.17
CA VAL A 132 13.77 -0.14 17.35
C VAL A 132 12.69 0.86 16.93
N MET A 133 12.29 1.77 17.81
CA MET A 133 11.31 2.81 17.47
C MET A 133 11.86 3.80 16.44
N LEU A 134 13.10 4.23 16.57
CA LEU A 134 13.74 5.18 15.64
C LEU A 134 14.06 4.50 14.30
N ILE A 135 14.81 3.42 14.32
CA ILE A 135 15.28 2.77 13.08
C ILE A 135 14.15 1.95 12.45
N GLY A 136 13.44 1.15 13.24
CA GLY A 136 12.36 0.31 12.75
C GLY A 136 11.16 1.14 12.31
N CYS A 137 10.50 1.82 13.23
CA CYS A 137 9.24 2.50 12.91
C CYS A 137 9.47 3.78 12.08
N CYS A 138 10.33 4.70 12.54
CA CYS A 138 10.56 5.95 11.80
C CYS A 138 11.32 5.70 10.50
N GLY A 139 12.31 4.78 10.47
CA GLY A 139 13.05 4.43 9.26
C GLY A 139 12.15 3.84 8.19
N LEU A 140 11.28 2.88 8.53
CA LEU A 140 10.30 2.31 7.59
C LEU A 140 9.26 3.35 7.14
N ALA A 141 8.81 4.24 8.02
CA ALA A 141 7.91 5.32 7.65
C ALA A 141 8.56 6.30 6.67
N LEU A 142 9.83 6.66 6.87
CA LEU A 142 10.60 7.49 5.91
C LEU A 142 10.77 6.79 4.57
N LEU A 143 11.08 5.50 4.54
CA LEU A 143 11.10 4.72 3.30
C LEU A 143 9.74 4.73 2.60
N GLY A 144 8.64 4.58 3.36
CA GLY A 144 7.28 4.70 2.82
C GLY A 144 7.01 6.07 2.18
N ILE A 145 7.49 7.15 2.79
CA ILE A 145 7.40 8.51 2.21
C ILE A 145 8.19 8.58 0.90
N VAL A 146 9.43 8.09 0.87
CA VAL A 146 10.27 8.09 -0.33
C VAL A 146 9.61 7.31 -1.48
N PHE A 147 9.10 6.12 -1.20
CA PHE A 147 8.38 5.32 -2.22
C PHE A 147 7.09 6.00 -2.69
N SER A 148 6.39 6.73 -1.81
CA SER A 148 5.19 7.48 -2.18
C SER A 148 5.46 8.54 -3.25
N PHE A 149 6.67 9.11 -3.29
CA PHE A 149 7.02 10.08 -4.35
C PHE A 149 7.10 9.43 -5.73
N LYS A 150 7.41 8.13 -5.82
CA LYS A 150 7.47 7.38 -7.09
C LYS A 150 6.11 6.84 -7.54
N MET A 151 5.09 6.95 -6.71
CA MET A 151 3.75 6.43 -7.00
C MET A 151 3.11 7.21 -8.15
N LYS A 152 2.81 6.52 -9.25
CA LYS A 152 2.19 7.08 -10.46
C LYS A 152 0.68 6.85 -10.49
N LEU A 153 0.20 5.82 -9.79
CA LEU A 153 -1.22 5.50 -9.69
C LEU A 153 -1.89 6.50 -8.74
N THR A 154 -2.74 7.35 -9.30
CA THR A 154 -3.54 8.36 -8.60
C THR A 154 -5.01 8.17 -8.92
N GLN A 155 -5.90 8.89 -8.27
CA GLN A 155 -7.32 8.85 -8.64
C GLN A 155 -7.59 9.32 -10.07
N ASP A 156 -6.84 10.30 -10.57
CA ASP A 156 -7.05 10.83 -11.91
C ASP A 156 -6.56 9.84 -12.96
N THR A 157 -5.36 9.25 -12.75
CA THR A 157 -4.87 8.19 -13.65
C THR A 157 -5.73 6.94 -13.58
N HIS A 158 -6.31 6.61 -12.42
CA HIS A 158 -7.25 5.50 -12.31
C HIS A 158 -8.56 5.71 -13.07
N LYS A 159 -9.11 6.94 -13.09
CA LYS A 159 -10.28 7.26 -13.93
C LYS A 159 -10.00 7.01 -15.41
N ILE A 160 -8.79 7.33 -15.87
CA ILE A 160 -8.36 7.08 -17.25
C ILE A 160 -8.32 5.56 -17.50
N VAL A 161 -7.79 4.77 -16.53
CA VAL A 161 -7.77 3.30 -16.62
C VAL A 161 -9.18 2.73 -16.77
N ILE A 162 -10.11 3.16 -15.91
CA ILE A 162 -11.51 2.67 -15.95
C ILE A 162 -12.19 3.06 -17.25
N ALA A 163 -12.06 4.32 -17.68
CA ALA A 163 -12.68 4.78 -18.93
C ALA A 163 -12.19 3.96 -20.14
N GLU A 164 -10.90 3.64 -20.18
CA GLU A 164 -10.34 2.86 -21.26
C GLU A 164 -10.74 1.38 -21.20
N LEU A 165 -10.83 0.79 -20.00
CA LEU A 165 -11.38 -0.56 -19.82
C LEU A 165 -12.83 -0.62 -20.33
N GLU A 166 -13.67 0.35 -19.95
CA GLU A 166 -15.06 0.42 -20.43
C GLU A 166 -15.15 0.59 -21.94
N ARG A 167 -14.28 1.44 -22.53
CA ARG A 167 -14.24 1.67 -23.97
C ARG A 167 -13.90 0.38 -24.73
N VAL A 168 -12.85 -0.34 -24.31
CA VAL A 168 -12.40 -1.56 -24.99
C VAL A 168 -13.40 -2.70 -24.76
N HIS A 169 -13.94 -2.87 -23.55
CA HIS A 169 -14.97 -3.87 -23.28
C HIS A 169 -16.30 -3.59 -24.03
N GLY A 170 -16.58 -2.31 -24.30
CA GLY A 170 -17.71 -1.89 -25.14
C GLY A 170 -17.51 -2.11 -26.66
N GLY A 171 -16.38 -2.73 -27.06
CA GLY A 171 -16.08 -3.03 -28.46
C GLY A 171 -15.25 -1.97 -29.17
N GLY A 172 -14.70 -0.98 -28.45
CA GLY A 172 -13.76 0.01 -29.01
C GLY A 172 -12.48 -0.64 -29.50
N LYS A 173 -11.97 -0.22 -30.64
CA LYS A 173 -10.72 -0.75 -31.19
C LYS A 173 -9.52 -0.19 -30.45
N MET A 174 -8.48 -1.01 -30.28
CA MET A 174 -7.23 -0.54 -29.65
C MET A 174 -6.51 0.54 -30.48
N GLU A 175 -6.70 0.53 -31.79
CA GLU A 175 -6.11 1.50 -32.73
C GLU A 175 -6.64 2.93 -32.52
N ASP A 176 -7.87 3.06 -32.00
CA ASP A 176 -8.57 4.34 -31.79
C ASP A 176 -8.29 4.96 -30.41
N VAL A 177 -7.24 4.51 -29.70
CA VAL A 177 -6.88 5.03 -28.38
C VAL A 177 -6.35 6.46 -28.47
N ASP A 178 -6.78 7.32 -27.53
CA ASP A 178 -6.21 8.66 -27.38
C ASP A 178 -4.71 8.56 -27.00
N PRO A 179 -3.81 9.32 -27.66
CA PRO A 179 -2.38 9.31 -27.37
C PRO A 179 -2.02 9.61 -25.90
N GLU A 180 -2.80 10.46 -25.23
CA GLU A 180 -2.57 10.75 -23.80
C GLU A 180 -2.98 9.58 -22.93
N VAL A 181 -4.10 8.94 -23.22
CA VAL A 181 -4.56 7.71 -22.53
C VAL A 181 -3.55 6.60 -22.70
N LYS A 182 -3.07 6.36 -23.93
CA LYS A 182 -2.02 5.38 -24.24
C LYS A 182 -0.78 5.62 -23.37
N LYS A 183 -0.28 6.85 -23.31
CA LYS A 183 0.90 7.21 -22.53
C LYS A 183 0.72 6.94 -21.04
N VAL A 184 -0.45 7.28 -20.48
CA VAL A 184 -0.76 7.03 -19.07
C VAL A 184 -0.79 5.54 -18.78
N LEU A 185 -1.43 4.72 -19.62
CA LEU A 185 -1.50 3.28 -19.44
C LEU A 185 -0.13 2.63 -19.54
N GLU A 186 0.70 3.00 -20.52
CA GLU A 186 2.07 2.50 -20.64
C GLU A 186 2.94 2.87 -19.42
N GLN A 187 2.74 4.07 -18.84
CA GLN A 187 3.44 4.47 -17.63
C GLN A 187 3.01 3.69 -16.38
N LEU A 188 1.74 3.29 -16.29
CA LEU A 188 1.20 2.54 -15.16
C LEU A 188 1.50 1.05 -15.27
N THR A 189 1.35 0.47 -16.45
CA THR A 189 1.53 -0.96 -16.71
C THR A 189 2.99 -1.35 -16.91
N GLY A 190 3.82 -0.44 -17.41
CA GLY A 190 5.18 -0.72 -17.86
C GLY A 190 5.24 -1.57 -19.13
N VAL A 191 4.12 -1.75 -19.83
CA VAL A 191 3.97 -2.56 -21.05
C VAL A 191 3.49 -1.66 -22.18
N PRO A 192 4.01 -1.80 -23.43
CA PRO A 192 3.47 -1.08 -24.57
C PRO A 192 1.96 -1.37 -24.74
N TYR A 193 1.19 -0.36 -25.09
CA TYR A 193 -0.26 -0.46 -25.16
C TYR A 193 -0.75 -1.57 -26.10
N GLU A 194 -0.03 -1.81 -27.19
CA GLU A 194 -0.32 -2.86 -28.18
C GLU A 194 -0.26 -4.28 -27.57
N HIS A 195 0.47 -4.43 -26.47
CA HIS A 195 0.58 -5.67 -25.71
C HIS A 195 -0.39 -5.75 -24.52
N CYS A 196 -1.25 -4.76 -24.33
CA CYS A 196 -2.31 -4.78 -23.33
C CYS A 196 -3.50 -5.64 -23.75
N PHE A 197 -4.50 -5.73 -22.90
CA PHE A 197 -5.76 -6.46 -23.14
C PHE A 197 -5.57 -7.93 -23.56
N GLY A 198 -4.57 -8.57 -22.95
CA GLY A 198 -4.28 -9.98 -23.22
C GLY A 198 -3.50 -10.25 -24.51
N ASN A 199 -3.03 -9.23 -25.21
CA ASN A 199 -2.17 -9.36 -26.41
C ASN A 199 -0.70 -9.64 -26.05
N ASN A 200 -0.47 -10.31 -24.93
CA ASN A 200 0.84 -10.72 -24.44
C ASN A 200 0.74 -12.13 -23.82
N ASN A 201 1.88 -12.67 -23.36
CA ASN A 201 1.91 -13.98 -22.72
C ASN A 201 1.64 -13.95 -21.18
N ILE A 202 1.34 -12.79 -20.60
CA ILE A 202 1.15 -12.63 -19.16
C ILE A 202 -0.23 -13.12 -18.70
N GLY A 203 -1.24 -13.09 -19.57
CA GLY A 203 -2.58 -13.57 -19.29
C GLY A 203 -2.92 -14.89 -19.99
N TYR A 204 -4.01 -15.53 -19.56
CA TYR A 204 -4.55 -16.67 -20.30
C TYR A 204 -5.17 -16.17 -21.60
N LYS A 205 -4.71 -16.68 -22.75
CA LYS A 205 -5.42 -16.56 -24.01
C LYS A 205 -6.44 -17.71 -24.08
N PRO A 206 -7.77 -17.44 -24.07
CA PRO A 206 -8.72 -18.50 -24.30
C PRO A 206 -8.36 -19.17 -25.64
N LYS A 207 -8.21 -20.50 -25.67
CA LYS A 207 -8.10 -21.25 -26.91
C LYS A 207 -9.27 -20.81 -27.78
N LYS A 208 -8.98 -20.27 -28.98
CA LYS A 208 -10.04 -20.03 -29.97
C LYS A 208 -10.76 -21.37 -30.14
N MET A 209 -12.01 -21.45 -29.70
CA MET A 209 -12.87 -22.58 -29.95
C MET A 209 -13.00 -22.65 -31.47
N LYS A 210 -12.39 -23.66 -32.09
CA LYS A 210 -12.70 -23.97 -33.46
C LYS A 210 -14.19 -24.30 -33.51
N LEU A 211 -15.00 -23.39 -34.03
CA LEU A 211 -16.37 -23.69 -34.38
C LEU A 211 -16.24 -24.83 -35.42
N ASP A 212 -16.59 -26.03 -34.99
CA ASP A 212 -16.71 -27.20 -35.88
C ASP A 212 -17.96 -26.98 -36.72
N ASN A 213 -17.76 -26.56 -37.95
CA ASN A 213 -18.82 -26.33 -38.92
C ASN A 213 -19.36 -27.65 -39.49
N SER A 214 -19.20 -28.79 -38.80
CA SER A 214 -19.60 -30.10 -39.27
C SER A 214 -21.02 -30.54 -38.86
N VAL A 215 -21.87 -29.63 -38.34
CA VAL A 215 -23.30 -29.95 -38.21
C VAL A 215 -24.00 -29.41 -39.44
N SER A 216 -23.94 -30.16 -40.55
CA SER A 216 -24.89 -30.06 -41.64
C SER A 216 -26.22 -30.65 -41.16
N VAL A 217 -27.23 -29.79 -41.06
CA VAL A 217 -28.62 -30.19 -40.84
C VAL A 217 -29.04 -30.97 -42.08
N GLY A 218 -29.25 -32.27 -41.88
CA GLY A 218 -30.00 -33.12 -42.80
C GLY A 218 -31.47 -33.16 -42.38
#